data_5e9c95026dd9a2014c1d19bce6e6b45b
#
_entry.id   5e9c95026dd9a2014c1d19bce6e6b45b
#
_cell.length_a   1.000
_cell.length_b   1.000
_cell.length_c   1.000
_cell.angle_alpha   90.00
_cell.angle_beta   90.00
_cell.angle_gamma   90.00
#
_symmetry.space_group_name_H-M   'P 1'
#
loop_
_entity.id
_entity.type
_entity.pdbx_description
1 polymer ?
#
loop_
_entity_poly.entity_id
_entity_poly.type
_entity_poly.pdbx_seq_one_letter_code
_entity_poly.pdbx_strand_id
1 'polypeptide(L)'
;MKLLGNQFRNMEIIKKAITIRFFEEGLLELYAKGGMGGTTHTYLGQELIASVVLNKLSDNDYVISNHRCHGHFIAYSGKYKELLYEIVGDSRGVCGGRGGSQHISYKKFISNGVLGNLFPVAAGLSYQLKEEGLQSVSFIFLGDGALGQGVLYETLNLISSLNLPCIFILENNGIAQTTSTKDTNFGNIEDRFKAFGIDTFSFDYLNILENLEVVQSLIDNSRINQSPCAIIFNNTQRLGPHSKGDDTRSVESVSNMKKND
;
A
#
# COMPACT_ATOMS: atom_id res chain seq x y z
N MET A 1 -6.08 -15.03 -28.30
CA MET A 1 -4.94 -15.01 -27.38
C MET A 1 -4.98 -13.84 -26.38
N LYS A 2 -5.16 -12.57 -26.77
CA LYS A 2 -5.26 -11.44 -25.81
C LYS A 2 -6.35 -11.59 -24.76
N LEU A 3 -7.58 -12.00 -25.14
CA LEU A 3 -8.71 -12.18 -24.22
C LEU A 3 -8.45 -13.25 -23.14
N LEU A 4 -7.85 -14.37 -23.52
CA LEU A 4 -7.46 -15.44 -22.58
C LEU A 4 -6.36 -14.96 -21.62
N GLY A 5 -5.37 -14.21 -22.12
CA GLY A 5 -4.31 -13.65 -21.28
C GLY A 5 -4.85 -12.67 -20.23
N ASN A 6 -5.82 -11.84 -20.59
CA ASN A 6 -6.47 -10.91 -19.64
C ASN A 6 -7.30 -11.64 -18.58
N GLN A 7 -8.02 -12.69 -18.95
CA GLN A 7 -8.77 -13.52 -18.00
C GLN A 7 -7.84 -14.21 -16.98
N PHE A 8 -6.75 -14.82 -17.42
CA PHE A 8 -5.76 -15.44 -16.51
C PHE A 8 -5.14 -14.41 -15.56
N ARG A 9 -4.76 -13.23 -16.06
CA ARG A 9 -4.19 -12.16 -15.22
C ARG A 9 -5.18 -11.68 -14.17
N ASN A 10 -6.43 -11.45 -14.53
CA ASN A 10 -7.48 -11.06 -13.59
C ASN A 10 -7.68 -12.14 -12.51
N MET A 11 -7.64 -13.41 -12.87
CA MET A 11 -7.72 -14.51 -11.91
C MET A 11 -6.55 -14.53 -10.91
N GLU A 12 -5.33 -14.24 -11.34
CA GLU A 12 -4.17 -14.16 -10.44
C GLU A 12 -4.29 -12.98 -9.46
N ILE A 13 -4.75 -11.82 -9.93
CA ILE A 13 -5.01 -10.65 -9.09
C ILE A 13 -6.06 -10.96 -8.04
N ILE A 14 -7.19 -11.55 -8.46
CA ILE A 14 -8.28 -11.95 -7.56
C ILE A 14 -7.79 -12.99 -6.55
N LYS A 15 -7.02 -13.98 -6.99
CA LYS A 15 -6.44 -15.01 -6.09
C LYS A 15 -5.53 -14.38 -5.03
N LYS A 16 -4.70 -13.39 -5.41
CA LYS A 16 -3.87 -12.65 -4.44
C LYS A 16 -4.74 -11.89 -3.45
N ALA A 17 -5.76 -11.17 -3.92
CA ALA A 17 -6.68 -10.41 -3.06
C ALA A 17 -7.41 -11.32 -2.07
N ILE A 18 -7.93 -12.46 -2.53
CA ILE A 18 -8.57 -13.47 -1.67
C ILE A 18 -7.57 -14.05 -0.65
N THR A 19 -6.33 -14.30 -1.05
CA THR A 19 -5.29 -14.79 -0.14
C THR A 19 -5.01 -13.76 0.97
N ILE A 20 -4.94 -12.48 0.63
CA ILE A 20 -4.77 -11.40 1.59
C ILE A 20 -5.98 -11.35 2.54
N ARG A 21 -7.20 -11.41 2.02
CA ARG A 21 -8.43 -11.42 2.79
C ARG A 21 -8.43 -12.53 3.85
N PHE A 22 -8.24 -13.77 3.44
CA PHE A 22 -8.23 -14.92 4.37
C PHE A 22 -7.09 -14.84 5.38
N PHE A 23 -5.93 -14.34 4.97
CA PHE A 23 -4.82 -14.12 5.89
C PHE A 23 -5.20 -13.13 7.00
N GLU A 24 -5.77 -12.00 6.64
CA GLU A 24 -6.12 -10.93 7.59
C GLU A 24 -7.30 -11.34 8.51
N GLU A 25 -8.29 -12.04 7.98
CA GLU A 25 -9.40 -12.58 8.78
C GLU A 25 -8.89 -13.60 9.79
N GLY A 26 -8.05 -14.54 9.35
CA GLY A 26 -7.41 -15.51 10.23
C GLY A 26 -6.51 -14.87 11.29
N LEU A 27 -5.83 -13.77 10.93
CA LEU A 27 -5.02 -13.00 11.86
C LEU A 27 -5.88 -12.33 12.95
N LEU A 28 -7.03 -11.77 12.60
CA LEU A 28 -7.98 -11.21 13.59
C LEU A 28 -8.54 -12.28 14.53
N GLU A 29 -8.84 -13.46 14.02
CA GLU A 29 -9.26 -14.58 14.87
C GLU A 29 -8.16 -15.02 15.84
N LEU A 30 -6.91 -15.10 15.35
CA LEU A 30 -5.76 -15.43 16.18
C LEU A 30 -5.54 -14.38 17.27
N TYR A 31 -5.67 -13.11 16.92
CA TYR A 31 -5.57 -11.99 17.85
C TYR A 31 -6.66 -12.05 18.93
N ALA A 32 -7.91 -12.29 18.54
CA ALA A 32 -9.04 -12.41 19.48
C ALA A 32 -8.87 -13.57 20.48
N LYS A 33 -8.17 -14.64 20.07
CA LYS A 33 -7.84 -15.81 20.93
C LYS A 33 -6.59 -15.58 21.80
N GLY A 34 -5.97 -14.40 21.75
CA GLY A 34 -4.73 -14.11 22.48
C GLY A 34 -3.49 -14.81 21.93
N GLY A 35 -3.56 -15.31 20.69
CA GLY A 35 -2.45 -16.04 20.06
C GLY A 35 -1.31 -15.16 19.57
N MET A 36 -1.46 -13.84 19.67
CA MET A 36 -0.41 -12.86 19.32
C MET A 36 -0.50 -11.61 20.18
N GLY A 37 0.64 -10.98 20.39
CA GLY A 37 0.74 -9.73 21.13
C GLY A 37 0.95 -8.53 20.21
N GLY A 38 1.09 -7.35 20.82
CA GLY A 38 1.43 -6.12 20.10
C GLY A 38 0.22 -5.45 19.43
N THR A 39 0.50 -4.65 18.43
CA THR A 39 -0.47 -3.88 17.65
C THR A 39 -0.52 -4.43 16.24
N THR A 40 -1.69 -4.73 15.73
CA THR A 40 -1.87 -5.19 14.35
C THR A 40 -2.82 -4.28 13.59
N HIS A 41 -2.49 -4.00 12.32
CA HIS A 41 -3.27 -3.14 11.43
C HIS A 41 -3.58 -3.92 10.17
N THR A 42 -4.79 -4.43 10.06
CA THR A 42 -5.19 -5.25 8.92
C THR A 42 -5.35 -4.42 7.65
N TYR A 43 -5.19 -5.10 6.52
CA TYR A 43 -5.37 -4.53 5.17
C TYR A 43 -6.77 -4.81 4.60
N LEU A 44 -7.71 -5.26 5.44
CA LEU A 44 -9.09 -5.61 5.05
C LEU A 44 -9.83 -4.45 4.38
N GLY A 45 -10.34 -4.72 3.18
CA GLY A 45 -11.08 -3.77 2.34
C GLY A 45 -10.20 -2.98 1.36
N GLN A 46 -8.91 -3.32 1.22
CA GLN A 46 -7.95 -2.66 0.31
C GLN A 46 -7.17 -3.67 -0.54
N GLU A 47 -7.49 -4.94 -0.48
CA GLU A 47 -6.71 -6.07 -1.01
C GLU A 47 -6.43 -5.97 -2.50
N LEU A 48 -7.39 -5.41 -3.26
CA LEU A 48 -7.25 -5.28 -4.72
C LEU A 48 -6.17 -4.26 -5.10
N ILE A 49 -5.92 -3.20 -4.30
CA ILE A 49 -4.91 -2.20 -4.64
C ILE A 49 -3.53 -2.85 -4.71
N ALA A 50 -3.11 -3.51 -3.62
CA ALA A 50 -1.82 -4.20 -3.60
C ALA A 50 -1.73 -5.25 -4.71
N SER A 51 -2.82 -6.00 -4.94
CA SER A 51 -2.86 -7.06 -5.94
C SER A 51 -2.75 -6.55 -7.37
N VAL A 52 -3.33 -5.38 -7.67
CA VAL A 52 -3.29 -4.72 -8.98
C VAL A 52 -1.95 -4.02 -9.19
N VAL A 53 -1.53 -3.19 -8.24
CA VAL A 53 -0.32 -2.37 -8.35
C VAL A 53 0.93 -3.24 -8.43
N LEU A 54 1.02 -4.26 -7.58
CA LEU A 54 2.20 -5.14 -7.48
C LEU A 54 2.12 -6.37 -8.41
N ASN A 55 1.21 -6.36 -9.38
CA ASN A 55 1.08 -7.48 -10.33
C ASN A 55 2.18 -7.51 -11.40
N LYS A 56 2.80 -6.35 -11.68
CA LYS A 56 3.88 -6.21 -12.68
C LYS A 56 5.17 -5.67 -12.04
N LEU A 57 5.60 -6.25 -10.94
CA LEU A 57 6.89 -5.90 -10.36
C LEU A 57 8.04 -6.35 -11.25
N SER A 58 9.04 -5.49 -11.37
CA SER A 58 10.37 -5.84 -11.87
C SER A 58 11.24 -6.30 -10.70
N ASP A 59 12.24 -7.14 -10.97
CA ASP A 59 13.16 -7.65 -9.95
C ASP A 59 13.93 -6.54 -9.21
N ASN A 60 14.05 -5.37 -9.83
CA ASN A 60 14.76 -4.23 -9.27
C ASN A 60 13.83 -3.20 -8.62
N ASP A 61 12.51 -3.34 -8.72
CA ASP A 61 11.57 -2.41 -8.08
C ASP A 61 11.64 -2.51 -6.55
N TYR A 62 11.62 -1.35 -5.88
CA TYR A 62 11.45 -1.28 -4.43
C TYR A 62 9.99 -1.09 -4.06
N VAL A 63 9.57 -1.73 -2.98
CA VAL A 63 8.25 -1.55 -2.38
C VAL A 63 8.40 -1.03 -0.96
N ILE A 64 7.96 0.20 -0.74
CA ILE A 64 8.00 0.88 0.54
C ILE A 64 6.56 0.97 1.06
N SER A 65 6.32 0.37 2.21
CA SER A 65 4.99 0.18 2.76
C SER A 65 4.82 0.85 4.13
N ASN A 66 3.59 1.00 4.55
CA ASN A 66 3.19 1.60 5.82
C ASN A 66 2.88 0.53 6.89
N HIS A 67 2.16 0.92 7.96
CA HIS A 67 1.74 0.04 9.06
C HIS A 67 0.72 -1.04 8.66
N ARG A 68 0.02 -0.91 7.51
CA ARG A 68 -0.91 -1.91 6.93
C ARG A 68 -0.23 -2.78 5.89
N CYS A 69 1.00 -3.18 6.17
CA CYS A 69 1.91 -3.78 5.20
C CYS A 69 1.61 -5.22 4.81
N HIS A 70 0.73 -5.92 5.50
CA HIS A 70 0.51 -7.35 5.29
C HIS A 70 0.08 -7.65 3.85
N GLY A 71 -0.94 -6.94 3.37
CA GLY A 71 -1.42 -7.11 2.00
C GLY A 71 -0.36 -6.75 0.97
N HIS A 72 0.38 -5.67 1.16
CA HIS A 72 1.50 -5.28 0.30
C HIS A 72 2.59 -6.36 0.28
N PHE A 73 2.96 -6.90 1.45
CA PHE A 73 3.98 -7.94 1.56
C PHE A 73 3.55 -9.25 0.90
N ILE A 74 2.30 -9.67 1.11
CA ILE A 74 1.75 -10.88 0.48
C ILE A 74 1.68 -10.70 -1.05
N ALA A 75 1.22 -9.54 -1.53
CA ALA A 75 1.17 -9.25 -2.96
C ALA A 75 2.58 -9.23 -3.60
N TYR A 76 3.59 -8.69 -2.87
CA TYR A 76 4.99 -8.64 -3.29
C TYR A 76 5.66 -10.01 -3.32
N SER A 77 5.52 -10.81 -2.26
CA SER A 77 6.38 -11.98 -2.02
C SER A 77 5.66 -13.33 -2.11
N GLY A 78 4.34 -13.36 -1.93
CA GLY A 78 3.57 -14.59 -1.74
C GLY A 78 3.83 -15.32 -0.42
N LYS A 79 4.70 -14.81 0.46
CA LYS A 79 5.20 -15.48 1.67
C LYS A 79 4.31 -15.24 2.90
N TYR A 80 3.04 -15.60 2.80
CA TYR A 80 2.09 -15.37 3.90
C TYR A 80 2.40 -16.22 5.15
N LYS A 81 3.02 -17.40 5.00
CA LYS A 81 3.40 -18.24 6.15
C LYS A 81 4.54 -17.62 6.95
N GLU A 82 5.59 -17.19 6.26
CA GLU A 82 6.74 -16.53 6.87
C GLU A 82 6.35 -15.17 7.48
N LEU A 83 5.37 -14.47 6.89
CA LEU A 83 4.78 -13.29 7.49
C LEU A 83 4.04 -13.62 8.79
N LEU A 84 3.24 -14.69 8.82
CA LEU A 84 2.58 -15.13 10.05
C LEU A 84 3.59 -15.45 11.14
N TYR A 85 4.67 -16.21 10.82
CA TYR A 85 5.75 -16.48 11.77
C TYR A 85 6.37 -15.18 12.31
N GLU A 86 6.58 -14.18 11.45
CA GLU A 86 7.10 -12.88 11.87
C GLU A 86 6.18 -12.18 12.87
N ILE A 87 4.88 -12.16 12.57
CA ILE A 87 3.87 -11.47 13.39
C ILE A 87 3.74 -12.11 14.79
N VAL A 88 3.85 -13.44 14.89
CA VAL A 88 3.78 -14.16 16.17
C VAL A 88 5.13 -14.22 16.91
N GLY A 89 6.19 -13.67 16.34
CA GLY A 89 7.52 -13.63 16.97
C GLY A 89 8.33 -14.92 16.82
N ASP A 90 8.00 -15.79 15.86
CA ASP A 90 8.72 -17.02 15.57
C ASP A 90 9.98 -16.73 14.74
N SER A 91 11.10 -17.38 15.06
CA SER A 91 12.37 -17.21 14.36
C SER A 91 12.35 -17.59 12.86
N ARG A 92 11.33 -18.32 12.42
CA ARG A 92 11.09 -18.62 10.98
C ARG A 92 10.51 -17.46 10.20
N GLY A 93 10.16 -16.36 10.87
CA GLY A 93 9.70 -15.13 10.24
C GLY A 93 10.75 -14.50 9.33
N VAL A 94 10.30 -13.64 8.42
CA VAL A 94 11.14 -12.99 7.40
C VAL A 94 12.22 -12.07 7.98
N CYS A 95 12.00 -11.56 9.19
CA CYS A 95 12.96 -10.76 9.98
C CYS A 95 13.39 -11.49 11.26
N GLY A 96 13.24 -12.83 11.31
CA GLY A 96 13.57 -13.65 12.46
C GLY A 96 12.65 -13.43 13.67
N GLY A 97 11.38 -13.04 13.45
CA GLY A 97 10.38 -12.79 14.48
C GLY A 97 10.57 -11.49 15.26
N ARG A 98 11.37 -10.53 14.74
CA ARG A 98 11.72 -9.28 15.42
C ARG A 98 10.95 -8.06 14.92
N GLY A 99 10.48 -8.09 13.66
CA GLY A 99 9.77 -6.98 13.03
C GLY A 99 8.29 -6.90 13.43
N GLY A 100 7.72 -8.01 13.87
CA GLY A 100 6.31 -8.11 14.23
C GLY A 100 5.39 -7.78 13.04
N SER A 101 4.27 -7.09 13.33
CA SER A 101 3.24 -6.78 12.33
C SER A 101 3.59 -5.63 11.38
N GLN A 102 4.59 -4.77 11.70
CA GLN A 102 4.73 -3.48 11.02
C GLN A 102 6.12 -3.21 10.43
N HIS A 103 7.16 -3.88 10.90
CA HIS A 103 8.54 -3.60 10.54
C HIS A 103 9.14 -4.76 9.73
N ILE A 104 8.61 -4.94 8.52
CA ILE A 104 9.00 -6.03 7.64
C ILE A 104 10.10 -5.55 6.69
N SER A 105 11.19 -6.29 6.62
CA SER A 105 12.26 -6.08 5.65
C SER A 105 12.58 -7.39 4.96
N TYR A 106 12.39 -7.44 3.65
CA TYR A 106 12.64 -8.63 2.85
C TYR A 106 13.01 -8.26 1.42
N LYS A 107 14.24 -8.56 1.00
CA LYS A 107 14.75 -8.17 -0.33
C LYS A 107 14.57 -6.65 -0.55
N LYS A 108 13.75 -6.27 -1.52
CA LYS A 108 13.44 -4.87 -1.87
C LYS A 108 12.09 -4.39 -1.29
N PHE A 109 11.57 -5.09 -0.31
CA PHE A 109 10.37 -4.68 0.46
C PHE A 109 10.78 -4.15 1.83
N ILE A 110 10.25 -2.97 2.19
CA ILE A 110 10.47 -2.35 3.50
C ILE A 110 9.15 -1.79 4.01
N SER A 111 8.82 -2.03 5.27
CA SER A 111 7.68 -1.39 5.94
C SER A 111 8.06 -0.82 7.29
N ASN A 112 7.30 0.19 7.74
CA ASN A 112 7.49 0.82 9.04
C ASN A 112 6.16 1.30 9.63
N GLY A 113 6.00 1.12 10.94
CA GLY A 113 4.86 1.63 11.70
C GLY A 113 4.88 3.14 11.94
N VAL A 114 6.03 3.80 11.81
CA VAL A 114 6.16 5.25 11.94
C VAL A 114 5.84 5.90 10.60
N LEU A 115 4.62 6.42 10.48
CA LEU A 115 4.11 7.00 9.24
C LEU A 115 4.90 8.25 8.84
N GLY A 116 5.20 8.37 7.55
CA GLY A 116 5.96 9.47 6.99
C GLY A 116 7.49 9.24 6.94
N ASN A 117 8.07 8.48 7.85
CA ASN A 117 9.53 8.28 7.92
C ASN A 117 10.11 7.57 6.68
N LEU A 118 9.30 6.83 5.94
CA LEU A 118 9.74 6.13 4.75
C LEU A 118 9.68 6.97 3.46
N PHE A 119 9.10 8.18 3.49
CA PHE A 119 9.08 9.04 2.30
C PHE A 119 10.50 9.41 1.83
N PRO A 120 11.40 9.95 2.68
CA PRO A 120 12.77 10.23 2.25
C PRO A 120 13.55 8.96 1.92
N VAL A 121 13.24 7.81 2.53
CA VAL A 121 13.85 6.52 2.15
C VAL A 121 13.45 6.15 0.71
N ALA A 122 12.18 6.33 0.34
CA ALA A 122 11.72 6.10 -1.03
C ALA A 122 12.44 7.01 -2.03
N ALA A 123 12.64 8.29 -1.69
CA ALA A 123 13.42 9.20 -2.53
C ALA A 123 14.87 8.73 -2.72
N GLY A 124 15.54 8.30 -1.63
CA GLY A 124 16.91 7.78 -1.69
C GLY A 124 17.02 6.50 -2.55
N LEU A 125 16.10 5.57 -2.41
CA LEU A 125 16.06 4.35 -3.22
C LEU A 125 15.75 4.66 -4.70
N SER A 126 14.83 5.60 -4.98
CA SER A 126 14.57 6.06 -6.35
C SER A 126 15.79 6.74 -6.97
N TYR A 127 16.53 7.52 -6.16
CA TYR A 127 17.78 8.14 -6.59
C TYR A 127 18.82 7.07 -6.97
N GLN A 128 18.98 6.03 -6.14
CA GLN A 128 19.87 4.91 -6.43
C GLN A 128 19.49 4.24 -7.76
N LEU A 129 18.21 3.92 -7.98
CA LEU A 129 17.74 3.28 -9.22
C LEU A 129 18.08 4.12 -10.45
N LYS A 130 17.92 5.43 -10.34
CA LYS A 130 18.25 6.38 -11.42
C LYS A 130 19.74 6.44 -11.70
N GLU A 131 20.58 6.56 -10.68
CA GLU A 131 22.05 6.61 -10.83
C GLU A 131 22.62 5.28 -11.40
N GLU A 132 22.01 4.15 -11.07
CA GLU A 132 22.39 2.85 -11.62
C GLU A 132 21.87 2.63 -13.04
N GLY A 133 21.09 3.56 -13.61
CA GLY A 133 20.51 3.48 -14.95
C GLY A 133 19.50 2.31 -15.10
N LEU A 134 18.89 1.89 -13.99
CA LEU A 134 17.92 0.81 -13.99
C LEU A 134 16.55 1.29 -14.45
N GLN A 135 15.92 0.58 -15.39
CA GLN A 135 14.53 0.82 -15.75
C GLN A 135 13.58 0.22 -14.70
N SER A 136 13.64 0.77 -13.49
CA SER A 136 12.90 0.31 -12.32
C SER A 136 12.36 1.50 -11.54
N VAL A 137 11.41 1.25 -10.65
CA VAL A 137 10.73 2.28 -9.86
C VAL A 137 10.71 1.92 -8.38
N SER A 138 10.52 2.92 -7.53
CA SER A 138 10.15 2.72 -6.13
C SER A 138 8.66 2.97 -5.97
N PHE A 139 7.92 1.99 -5.46
CA PHE A 139 6.55 2.18 -5.01
C PHE A 139 6.54 2.62 -3.56
N ILE A 140 5.80 3.67 -3.25
CA ILE A 140 5.52 4.04 -1.87
C ILE A 140 4.03 4.09 -1.59
N PHE A 141 3.58 3.22 -0.68
CA PHE A 141 2.20 3.14 -0.23
C PHE A 141 1.96 4.07 0.95
N LEU A 142 0.94 4.91 0.85
CA LEU A 142 0.56 5.84 1.91
C LEU A 142 -0.96 5.91 2.05
N GLY A 143 -1.45 6.08 3.27
CA GLY A 143 -2.83 6.40 3.55
C GLY A 143 -3.06 7.92 3.56
N ASP A 144 -4.31 8.33 3.43
CA ASP A 144 -4.74 9.74 3.46
C ASP A 144 -4.35 10.47 4.75
N GLY A 145 -4.27 9.76 5.89
CA GLY A 145 -3.77 10.33 7.15
C GLY A 145 -2.30 10.80 7.10
N ALA A 146 -1.50 10.29 6.18
CA ALA A 146 -0.10 10.71 6.03
C ALA A 146 0.06 12.04 5.27
N LEU A 147 -0.99 12.55 4.63
CA LEU A 147 -0.97 13.80 3.87
C LEU A 147 -0.73 15.05 4.74
N GLY A 148 -0.92 14.95 6.04
CA GLY A 148 -0.61 16.03 6.99
C GLY A 148 0.86 16.10 7.42
N GLN A 149 1.71 15.17 6.99
CA GLN A 149 3.12 15.11 7.38
C GLN A 149 3.98 16.07 6.54
N GLY A 150 4.72 17.01 7.20
CA GLY A 150 5.60 17.95 6.49
C GLY A 150 6.66 17.27 5.63
N VAL A 151 7.23 16.17 6.12
CA VAL A 151 8.25 15.39 5.40
C VAL A 151 7.76 14.83 4.06
N LEU A 152 6.45 14.66 3.86
CA LEU A 152 5.90 14.30 2.56
C LEU A 152 6.22 15.39 1.54
N TYR A 153 5.95 16.65 1.86
CA TYR A 153 6.14 17.79 0.94
C TYR A 153 7.61 18.07 0.65
N GLU A 154 8.47 17.91 1.65
CA GLU A 154 9.92 17.95 1.44
C GLU A 154 10.37 16.85 0.47
N THR A 155 9.83 15.65 0.63
CA THR A 155 10.12 14.50 -0.24
C THR A 155 9.56 14.71 -1.66
N LEU A 156 8.33 15.21 -1.80
CA LEU A 156 7.74 15.54 -3.12
C LEU A 156 8.61 16.55 -3.87
N ASN A 157 9.08 17.59 -3.17
CA ASN A 157 9.98 18.58 -3.76
C ASN A 157 11.30 17.93 -4.23
N LEU A 158 11.91 17.07 -3.43
CA LEU A 158 13.14 16.38 -3.79
C LEU A 158 12.94 15.44 -4.99
N ILE A 159 11.91 14.62 -4.96
CA ILE A 159 11.59 13.66 -6.02
C ILE A 159 11.32 14.39 -7.34
N SER A 160 10.57 15.48 -7.29
CA SER A 160 10.24 16.27 -8.47
C SER A 160 11.45 16.99 -9.03
N SER A 161 12.23 17.69 -8.17
CA SER A 161 13.41 18.46 -8.61
C SER A 161 14.49 17.58 -9.23
N LEU A 162 14.63 16.34 -8.79
CA LEU A 162 15.57 15.36 -9.33
C LEU A 162 14.93 14.42 -10.37
N ASN A 163 13.64 14.57 -10.65
CA ASN A 163 12.86 13.69 -11.54
C ASN A 163 13.11 12.20 -11.23
N LEU A 164 12.81 11.77 -10.01
CA LEU A 164 13.11 10.42 -9.54
C LEU A 164 11.97 9.44 -9.89
N PRO A 165 12.26 8.19 -10.27
CA PRO A 165 11.27 7.17 -10.62
C PRO A 165 10.56 6.62 -9.37
N CYS A 166 9.72 7.44 -8.75
CA CYS A 166 8.95 7.12 -7.56
C CYS A 166 7.45 7.15 -7.85
N ILE A 167 6.74 6.08 -7.55
CA ILE A 167 5.29 5.97 -7.72
C ILE A 167 4.64 6.03 -6.34
N PHE A 168 3.87 7.11 -6.10
CA PHE A 168 3.06 7.26 -4.91
C PHE A 168 1.73 6.53 -5.10
N ILE A 169 1.43 5.57 -4.23
CA ILE A 169 0.16 4.84 -4.19
C ILE A 169 -0.61 5.31 -2.96
N LEU A 170 -1.60 6.17 -3.16
CA LEU A 170 -2.42 6.69 -2.08
C LEU A 170 -3.70 5.86 -1.91
N GLU A 171 -3.88 5.31 -0.72
CA GLU A 171 -5.04 4.54 -0.29
C GLU A 171 -5.94 5.44 0.55
N ASN A 172 -6.91 6.09 -0.12
CA ASN A 172 -7.80 7.05 0.51
C ASN A 172 -9.07 6.37 1.05
N ASN A 173 -9.06 6.06 2.33
CA ASN A 173 -10.22 5.47 3.04
C ASN A 173 -11.04 6.51 3.84
N GLY A 174 -10.66 7.78 3.78
CA GLY A 174 -11.38 8.89 4.41
C GLY A 174 -11.22 9.02 5.91
N ILE A 175 -10.36 8.19 6.54
CA ILE A 175 -10.19 8.20 7.99
C ILE A 175 -8.75 7.89 8.42
N ALA A 176 -8.16 8.78 9.19
CA ALA A 176 -6.87 8.61 9.83
C ALA A 176 -7.07 8.19 11.29
N GLN A 177 -6.78 6.92 11.62
CA GLN A 177 -7.06 6.31 12.93
C GLN A 177 -8.53 6.45 13.32
N THR A 178 -8.89 7.48 14.07
CA THR A 178 -10.25 7.78 14.53
C THR A 178 -10.79 9.12 14.01
N THR A 179 -9.98 9.85 13.23
CA THR A 179 -10.27 11.20 12.76
C THR A 179 -10.58 11.20 11.27
N SER A 180 -11.66 11.87 10.87
CA SER A 180 -11.99 12.02 9.46
C SER A 180 -10.90 12.80 8.71
N THR A 181 -10.59 12.37 7.50
CA THR A 181 -9.64 13.08 6.63
C THR A 181 -10.09 14.51 6.35
N LYS A 182 -11.41 14.76 6.30
CA LYS A 182 -11.96 16.11 6.11
C LYS A 182 -11.62 17.07 7.23
N ASP A 183 -11.37 16.54 8.44
CA ASP A 183 -11.03 17.34 9.62
C ASP A 183 -9.51 17.59 9.74
N THR A 184 -8.70 16.81 9.00
CA THR A 184 -7.22 16.86 9.09
C THR A 184 -6.54 17.38 7.84
N ASN A 185 -7.19 17.29 6.68
CA ASN A 185 -6.62 17.67 5.39
C ASN A 185 -7.50 18.68 4.67
N PHE A 186 -7.02 19.91 4.57
CA PHE A 186 -7.68 20.94 3.79
C PHE A 186 -7.31 20.87 2.31
N GLY A 187 -8.27 21.18 1.44
CA GLY A 187 -8.06 21.24 -0.01
C GLY A 187 -8.17 19.88 -0.72
N ASN A 188 -7.89 19.90 -2.01
CA ASN A 188 -7.94 18.69 -2.85
C ASN A 188 -6.67 17.84 -2.66
N ILE A 189 -6.84 16.54 -2.56
CA ILE A 189 -5.73 15.59 -2.37
C ILE A 189 -4.82 15.57 -3.61
N GLU A 190 -5.39 15.57 -4.81
CA GLU A 190 -4.60 15.55 -6.06
C GLU A 190 -3.73 16.77 -6.22
N ASP A 191 -4.23 17.94 -5.84
CA ASP A 191 -3.52 19.22 -5.99
C ASP A 191 -2.23 19.25 -5.15
N ARG A 192 -2.13 18.43 -4.10
CA ARG A 192 -0.91 18.30 -3.29
C ARG A 192 0.25 17.72 -4.07
N PHE A 193 0.00 16.77 -4.96
CA PHE A 193 1.01 16.18 -5.84
C PHE A 193 1.25 17.07 -7.08
N LYS A 194 0.17 17.56 -7.68
CA LYS A 194 0.21 18.45 -8.85
C LYS A 194 0.99 19.75 -8.58
N ALA A 195 0.93 20.28 -7.34
CA ALA A 195 1.67 21.45 -6.93
C ALA A 195 3.21 21.29 -7.05
N PHE A 196 3.69 20.05 -7.03
CA PHE A 196 5.10 19.70 -7.26
C PHE A 196 5.38 19.22 -8.69
N GLY A 197 4.44 19.38 -9.62
CA GLY A 197 4.61 18.93 -11.00
C GLY A 197 4.55 17.41 -11.19
N ILE A 198 4.00 16.66 -10.22
CA ILE A 198 3.88 15.20 -10.30
C ILE A 198 2.56 14.84 -10.99
N ASP A 199 2.64 14.07 -12.08
CA ASP A 199 1.48 13.54 -12.77
C ASP A 199 0.62 12.72 -11.81
N THR A 200 -0.67 13.08 -11.72
CA THR A 200 -1.57 12.54 -10.68
C THR A 200 -2.84 12.01 -11.30
N PHE A 201 -3.16 10.77 -10.97
CA PHE A 201 -4.31 10.03 -11.49
C PHE A 201 -5.15 9.48 -10.34
N SER A 202 -6.46 9.64 -10.44
CA SER A 202 -7.40 9.18 -9.41
C SER A 202 -8.36 8.14 -9.97
N PHE A 203 -8.58 7.09 -9.18
CA PHE A 203 -9.49 6.00 -9.49
C PHE A 203 -10.43 5.75 -8.31
N ASP A 204 -11.65 5.32 -8.60
CA ASP A 204 -12.52 4.74 -7.58
C ASP A 204 -12.11 3.28 -7.32
N TYR A 205 -11.95 2.92 -6.06
CA TYR A 205 -11.61 1.55 -5.67
C TYR A 205 -12.59 0.50 -6.21
N LEU A 206 -13.87 0.83 -6.24
CA LEU A 206 -14.91 -0.08 -6.73
C LEU A 206 -14.75 -0.45 -8.22
N ASN A 207 -14.09 0.40 -8.99
CA ASN A 207 -13.86 0.20 -10.42
C ASN A 207 -12.41 -0.19 -10.74
N ILE A 208 -11.63 -0.64 -9.74
CA ILE A 208 -10.18 -0.88 -9.89
C ILE A 208 -9.86 -1.94 -10.94
N LEU A 209 -10.67 -2.98 -11.05
CA LEU A 209 -10.47 -4.04 -12.05
C LEU A 209 -10.78 -3.57 -13.48
N GLU A 210 -11.73 -2.66 -13.66
CA GLU A 210 -12.03 -2.03 -14.94
C GLU A 210 -10.89 -1.11 -15.38
N ASN A 211 -10.22 -0.47 -14.42
CA ASN A 211 -9.10 0.42 -14.65
C ASN A 211 -7.72 -0.28 -14.65
N LEU A 212 -7.68 -1.60 -14.55
CA LEU A 212 -6.45 -2.39 -14.44
C LEU A 212 -5.41 -2.03 -15.51
N GLU A 213 -5.81 -2.01 -16.78
CA GLU A 213 -4.90 -1.72 -17.91
C GLU A 213 -4.34 -0.30 -17.82
N VAL A 214 -5.16 0.66 -17.40
CA VAL A 214 -4.75 2.06 -17.23
C VAL A 214 -3.72 2.16 -16.11
N VAL A 215 -4.01 1.60 -14.93
CA VAL A 215 -3.08 1.61 -13.79
C VAL A 215 -1.75 0.96 -14.17
N GLN A 216 -1.78 -0.17 -14.84
CA GLN A 216 -0.57 -0.87 -15.29
C GLN A 216 0.22 -0.04 -16.32
N SER A 217 -0.47 0.66 -17.22
CA SER A 217 0.17 1.55 -18.19
C SER A 217 0.85 2.75 -17.53
N LEU A 218 0.25 3.33 -16.48
CA LEU A 218 0.85 4.42 -15.71
C LEU A 218 2.16 3.97 -15.02
N ILE A 219 2.16 2.78 -14.44
CA ILE A 219 3.35 2.18 -13.83
C ILE A 219 4.45 1.96 -14.88
N ASP A 220 4.09 1.38 -16.03
CA ASP A 220 5.04 1.15 -17.12
C ASP A 220 5.58 2.48 -17.69
N ASN A 221 4.75 3.51 -17.82
CA ASN A 221 5.16 4.84 -18.26
C ASN A 221 6.16 5.49 -17.27
N SER A 222 5.88 5.44 -15.97
CA SER A 222 6.82 5.94 -14.96
C SER A 222 8.17 5.22 -15.04
N ARG A 223 8.15 3.89 -15.22
CA ARG A 223 9.35 3.06 -15.36
C ARG A 223 10.16 3.42 -16.63
N ILE A 224 9.49 3.56 -17.77
CA ILE A 224 10.13 3.86 -19.06
C ILE A 224 10.71 5.28 -19.05
N ASN A 225 9.93 6.25 -18.59
CA ASN A 225 10.31 7.66 -18.60
C ASN A 225 11.19 8.06 -17.39
N GLN A 226 11.38 7.17 -16.44
CA GLN A 226 12.12 7.41 -15.20
C GLN A 226 11.63 8.67 -14.49
N SER A 227 10.31 8.82 -14.36
CA SER A 227 9.64 9.99 -13.82
C SER A 227 8.66 9.63 -12.71
N PRO A 228 8.41 10.55 -11.75
CA PRO A 228 7.46 10.29 -10.68
C PRO A 228 6.02 10.34 -11.18
N CYS A 229 5.14 9.57 -10.52
CA CYS A 229 3.71 9.73 -10.65
C CYS A 229 2.98 9.42 -9.33
N ALA A 230 1.74 9.89 -9.20
CA ALA A 230 0.87 9.60 -8.08
C ALA A 230 -0.41 8.92 -8.59
N ILE A 231 -0.75 7.78 -7.99
CA ILE A 231 -1.97 7.02 -8.27
C ILE A 231 -2.77 6.98 -6.99
N ILE A 232 -3.97 7.57 -7.02
CA ILE A 232 -4.86 7.73 -5.88
C ILE A 232 -6.04 6.78 -6.05
N PHE A 233 -6.25 5.90 -5.08
CA PHE A 233 -7.44 5.06 -4.99
C PHE A 233 -8.37 5.65 -3.94
N ASN A 234 -9.45 6.29 -4.40
CA ASN A 234 -10.51 6.85 -3.56
C ASN A 234 -11.52 5.77 -3.17
N ASN A 235 -12.30 6.05 -2.11
CA ASN A 235 -13.36 5.17 -1.62
C ASN A 235 -12.85 3.78 -1.21
N THR A 236 -11.59 3.67 -0.84
CA THR A 236 -11.07 2.43 -0.24
C THR A 236 -11.75 2.19 1.09
N GLN A 237 -11.89 0.95 1.49
CA GLN A 237 -12.59 0.61 2.71
C GLN A 237 -11.60 0.14 3.79
N ARG A 238 -11.86 0.51 5.02
CA ARG A 238 -11.21 -0.07 6.19
C ARG A 238 -12.22 -0.93 6.93
N LEU A 239 -12.27 -2.22 6.62
CA LEU A 239 -13.26 -3.13 7.20
C LEU A 239 -12.91 -3.59 8.62
N GLY A 240 -11.63 -3.61 8.95
CA GLY A 240 -11.14 -3.91 10.29
C GLY A 240 -11.04 -2.67 11.19
N PRO A 241 -10.84 -2.86 12.50
CA PRO A 241 -10.50 -1.78 13.42
C PRO A 241 -9.15 -1.15 13.02
N HIS A 242 -8.85 0.06 13.55
CA HIS A 242 -7.53 0.64 13.29
C HIS A 242 -6.43 -0.29 13.84
N SER A 243 -6.58 -0.72 15.09
CA SER A 243 -5.62 -1.58 15.76
C SER A 243 -6.34 -2.43 16.84
N LYS A 244 -6.21 -2.11 18.12
CA LYS A 244 -6.68 -2.88 19.29
C LYS A 244 -8.15 -2.66 19.66
N GLY A 245 -9.04 -2.45 18.72
CA GLY A 245 -10.45 -2.19 19.03
C GLY A 245 -10.74 -0.70 19.32
N ASP A 246 -9.87 0.18 18.89
CA ASP A 246 -10.00 1.65 18.95
C ASP A 246 -10.89 2.23 17.82
N ASP A 247 -11.79 1.43 17.29
CA ASP A 247 -12.69 1.85 16.22
C ASP A 247 -13.87 2.69 16.79
N THR A 248 -13.91 3.95 16.41
CA THR A 248 -14.98 4.88 16.83
C THR A 248 -16.19 4.87 15.89
N ARG A 249 -16.12 4.10 14.78
CA ARG A 249 -17.23 3.97 13.83
C ARG A 249 -18.35 3.13 14.43
N SER A 250 -19.60 3.45 14.06
CA SER A 250 -20.74 2.64 14.47
C SER A 250 -20.69 1.22 13.86
N VAL A 251 -21.21 0.23 14.58
CA VAL A 251 -21.34 -1.15 14.07
C VAL A 251 -22.13 -1.18 12.77
N GLU A 252 -23.16 -0.35 12.65
CA GLU A 252 -23.98 -0.22 11.44
C GLU A 252 -23.14 0.28 10.25
N SER A 253 -22.32 1.30 10.45
CA SER A 253 -21.42 1.82 9.40
C SER A 253 -20.47 0.74 8.90
N VAL A 254 -19.80 0.01 9.79
CA VAL A 254 -18.90 -1.07 9.42
C VAL A 254 -19.64 -2.23 8.74
N SER A 255 -20.85 -2.58 9.22
CA SER A 255 -21.69 -3.60 8.61
C SER A 255 -22.11 -3.24 7.18
N ASN A 256 -22.45 -1.97 6.95
CA ASN A 256 -22.80 -1.49 5.60
C ASN A 256 -21.61 -1.51 4.64
N MET A 257 -20.41 -1.17 5.12
CA MET A 257 -19.20 -1.33 4.31
C MET A 257 -18.99 -2.79 3.90
N LYS A 258 -19.12 -3.74 4.85
CA LYS A 258 -18.96 -5.17 4.58
C LYS A 258 -19.98 -5.77 3.61
N LYS A 259 -21.18 -5.16 3.48
CA LYS A 259 -22.20 -5.62 2.52
C LYS A 259 -21.89 -5.19 1.09
N ASN A 260 -21.09 -4.14 0.93
CA ASN A 260 -20.73 -3.55 -0.37
C ASN A 260 -19.30 -3.92 -0.81
N ASP A 261 -18.66 -4.85 -0.08
CA ASP A 261 -17.29 -5.30 -0.30
C ASP A 261 -17.18 -6.58 -1.15
#